data_13b97424758245a914103bd4241f82cc
#
_entry.id   13b97424758245a914103bd4241f82cc
#
_cell.length_a   1.000
_cell.length_b   1.000
_cell.length_c   1.000
_cell.angle_alpha   90.00
_cell.angle_beta   90.00
_cell.angle_gamma   90.00
#
_symmetry.space_group_name_H-M   'P 1'
#
loop_
_entity.id
_entity.type
_entity.pdbx_description
1 polymer ?
#
loop_
_entity_poly.entity_id
_entity_poly.type
_entity_poly.pdbx_seq_one_letter_code
_entity_poly.pdbx_strand_id
1 'polypeptide(L)'
;MQHPLPQTPGPCLEAFALKPILKSSKLHDVCYDIRGPVLDKAREMEDEGHKIIKLNIGNLAVFGLEPPDEIVQDMIRNLPHSAGYTDSKGLFAPRKAVVHYTQQKNIAGVGVDDVYLGNGASELIAMSLNALLDAGDEVLVPAPDYPLWTAAVSLSGGRPVHYLCDEQADWTPDIADIRAKITPRTRGIVVINPNNPTGALYPTELLQQIVELARQHQLIVFADEIYDKTLYDGHTHTSIASLADDVLFVTFNGLSKNYRSCGYRAGWMIVSGDKRRASDYIEGLNMLASMRLCANTPGQLAIQTALGGYQSIKDLVAPGGRLCRQRDLAYELLSQIPGVSVVKPKAALYMFPRLDPKLYPIADDQQFAYELLAEEKVLIVQGTGFNWTATDHFRLVFLPNSDDLTDAVGRIARFLGHYRKRHSQ
;
A
#
# COMPACT_ATOMS: atom_id res chain seq x y z
N MET A 1 -83.58 24.11 14.73
CA MET A 1 -82.58 23.32 15.51
C MET A 1 -81.77 22.48 14.53
N GLN A 2 -80.57 22.96 14.21
CA GLN A 2 -79.66 22.22 13.33
C GLN A 2 -78.66 21.48 14.23
N HIS A 3 -78.62 20.15 14.12
CA HIS A 3 -77.59 19.34 14.80
C HIS A 3 -76.29 19.41 14.03
N PRO A 4 -75.16 19.64 14.69
CA PRO A 4 -73.79 19.52 14.03
C PRO A 4 -73.45 18.09 13.85
N LEU A 5 -72.94 17.74 12.64
CA LEU A 5 -72.39 16.45 12.30
C LEU A 5 -71.09 16.18 13.07
N PRO A 6 -70.80 14.94 13.48
CA PRO A 6 -69.57 14.61 14.17
C PRO A 6 -68.41 14.71 13.20
N GLN A 7 -67.34 15.44 13.55
CA GLN A 7 -66.07 15.45 12.85
C GLN A 7 -65.33 14.14 13.17
N THR A 8 -65.09 13.31 12.16
CA THR A 8 -64.15 12.18 12.25
C THR A 8 -62.73 12.71 12.35
N PRO A 9 -61.91 12.26 13.33
CA PRO A 9 -60.52 12.62 13.38
C PRO A 9 -59.82 12.03 12.15
N GLY A 10 -59.13 12.87 11.39
CA GLY A 10 -58.30 12.46 10.29
C GLY A 10 -57.21 11.52 10.74
N PRO A 11 -56.69 10.62 9.85
CA PRO A 11 -55.63 9.67 10.22
C PRO A 11 -54.42 10.45 10.70
N CYS A 12 -54.02 10.13 11.94
CA CYS A 12 -52.74 10.57 12.50
C CYS A 12 -51.65 10.03 11.59
N LEU A 13 -50.99 10.88 10.82
CA LEU A 13 -49.74 10.52 10.12
C LEU A 13 -48.71 10.23 11.19
N GLU A 14 -48.56 8.93 11.53
CA GLU A 14 -47.41 8.50 12.26
C GLU A 14 -46.18 8.94 11.45
N ALA A 15 -45.41 9.82 12.02
CA ALA A 15 -44.12 10.22 11.44
C ALA A 15 -43.24 8.98 11.35
N PHE A 16 -43.11 8.44 10.14
CA PHE A 16 -42.18 7.35 9.89
C PHE A 16 -40.77 7.82 10.28
N ALA A 17 -40.28 7.36 11.42
CA ALA A 17 -38.92 7.60 11.81
C ALA A 17 -38.00 6.98 10.71
N LEU A 18 -37.26 7.85 10.02
CA LEU A 18 -36.33 7.44 8.98
C LEU A 18 -35.29 6.50 9.60
N LYS A 19 -35.20 5.28 9.08
CA LYS A 19 -34.17 4.34 9.49
C LYS A 19 -32.82 4.86 9.02
N PRO A 20 -31.79 4.91 9.88
CA PRO A 20 -30.47 5.34 9.46
C PRO A 20 -29.90 4.38 8.41
N ILE A 21 -29.29 4.93 7.36
CA ILE A 21 -28.55 4.15 6.37
C ILE A 21 -27.13 3.96 6.90
N LEU A 22 -26.82 2.74 7.31
CA LEU A 22 -25.51 2.39 7.88
C LEU A 22 -24.57 1.88 6.82
N LYS A 23 -23.25 2.07 7.03
CA LYS A 23 -22.21 1.43 6.22
C LYS A 23 -22.28 -0.11 6.38
N SER A 24 -21.82 -0.84 5.34
CA SER A 24 -21.73 -2.31 5.42
C SER A 24 -20.89 -2.75 6.62
N SER A 25 -21.30 -3.84 7.28
CA SER A 25 -20.52 -4.45 8.36
C SER A 25 -19.11 -4.87 7.94
N LYS A 26 -18.89 -5.23 6.68
CA LYS A 26 -17.55 -5.51 6.12
C LYS A 26 -16.56 -4.35 6.28
N LEU A 27 -17.05 -3.13 6.46
CA LEU A 27 -16.22 -1.93 6.65
C LEU A 27 -15.93 -1.62 8.12
N HIS A 28 -16.44 -2.40 9.08
CA HIS A 28 -16.22 -2.12 10.50
C HIS A 28 -14.75 -2.39 10.89
N ASP A 29 -14.17 -3.45 10.35
CA ASP A 29 -12.80 -3.88 10.67
C ASP A 29 -11.77 -3.41 9.63
N VAL A 30 -12.18 -2.50 8.72
CA VAL A 30 -11.27 -1.90 7.75
C VAL A 30 -10.61 -0.67 8.36
N CYS A 31 -9.36 -0.84 8.79
CA CYS A 31 -8.49 0.26 9.19
C CYS A 31 -7.86 0.87 7.93
N TYR A 32 -8.20 2.10 7.60
CA TYR A 32 -7.58 2.85 6.50
C TYR A 32 -7.28 4.30 6.93
N ASP A 33 -6.65 4.44 8.09
CA ASP A 33 -6.44 5.70 8.82
C ASP A 33 -5.43 6.65 8.15
N ILE A 34 -4.74 6.19 7.09
CA ILE A 34 -3.94 7.08 6.23
C ILE A 34 -4.77 8.29 5.74
N ARG A 35 -6.11 8.17 5.77
CA ARG A 35 -7.10 9.20 5.42
C ARG A 35 -8.15 9.42 6.53
N GLY A 36 -7.79 9.16 7.77
CA GLY A 36 -8.68 9.24 8.92
C GLY A 36 -8.76 10.63 9.56
N PRO A 37 -9.24 10.70 10.83
CA PRO A 37 -9.53 11.95 11.54
C PRO A 37 -8.33 12.90 11.65
N VAL A 38 -7.11 12.38 11.71
CA VAL A 38 -5.89 13.20 11.75
C VAL A 38 -5.70 13.99 10.45
N LEU A 39 -5.98 13.36 9.28
CA LEU A 39 -5.94 14.07 8.00
C LEU A 39 -7.05 15.11 7.86
N ASP A 40 -8.24 14.82 8.38
CA ASP A 40 -9.35 15.78 8.35
C ASP A 40 -9.01 17.00 9.20
N LYS A 41 -8.39 16.82 10.37
CA LYS A 41 -7.87 17.93 11.17
C LYS A 41 -6.78 18.72 10.45
N ALA A 42 -5.89 18.04 9.72
CA ALA A 42 -4.86 18.73 8.94
C ALA A 42 -5.49 19.65 7.87
N ARG A 43 -6.56 19.21 7.19
CA ARG A 43 -7.30 20.03 6.22
C ARG A 43 -7.96 21.24 6.88
N GLU A 44 -8.64 21.04 8.01
CA GLU A 44 -9.24 22.13 8.78
C GLU A 44 -8.19 23.20 9.13
N MET A 45 -7.03 22.78 9.61
CA MET A 45 -5.93 23.71 9.94
C MET A 45 -5.34 24.40 8.70
N GLU A 46 -5.29 23.73 7.54
CA GLU A 46 -4.90 24.36 6.28
C GLU A 46 -5.92 25.42 5.84
N ASP A 47 -7.21 25.16 5.99
CA ASP A 47 -8.30 26.12 5.71
C ASP A 47 -8.21 27.34 6.66
N GLU A 48 -7.72 27.16 7.89
CA GLU A 48 -7.39 28.22 8.84
C GLU A 48 -6.09 28.99 8.50
N GLY A 49 -5.37 28.58 7.45
CA GLY A 49 -4.15 29.22 6.97
C GLY A 49 -2.84 28.67 7.57
N HIS A 50 -2.88 27.55 8.27
CA HIS A 50 -1.65 26.89 8.77
C HIS A 50 -0.92 26.13 7.67
N LYS A 51 0.41 26.23 7.64
CA LYS A 51 1.27 25.39 6.78
C LYS A 51 1.57 24.07 7.50
N ILE A 52 1.08 22.96 6.94
CA ILE A 52 1.32 21.61 7.47
C ILE A 52 2.45 20.93 6.68
N ILE A 53 3.43 20.37 7.39
CA ILE A 53 4.45 19.50 6.77
C ILE A 53 3.89 18.08 6.70
N LYS A 54 3.60 17.63 5.48
CA LYS A 54 2.93 16.34 5.24
C LYS A 54 3.95 15.22 5.04
N LEU A 55 4.10 14.34 6.04
CA LEU A 55 4.95 13.15 5.97
C LEU A 55 4.14 11.84 5.93
N ASN A 56 2.84 11.96 5.68
CA ASN A 56 1.88 10.85 5.82
C ASN A 56 1.72 10.01 4.55
N ILE A 57 2.01 10.52 3.36
CA ILE A 57 1.68 9.83 2.12
C ILE A 57 2.83 9.83 1.10
N GLY A 58 3.08 8.69 0.48
CA GLY A 58 4.09 8.53 -0.58
C GLY A 58 3.62 9.08 -1.93
N ASN A 59 3.24 10.37 -1.97
CA ASN A 59 2.90 11.09 -3.19
C ASN A 59 4.12 11.91 -3.65
N LEU A 60 4.89 11.36 -4.58
CA LEU A 60 6.17 11.94 -5.00
C LEU A 60 6.02 13.29 -5.70
N ALA A 61 4.94 13.48 -6.46
CA ALA A 61 4.73 14.70 -7.27
C ALA A 61 4.64 15.97 -6.42
N VAL A 62 3.99 15.92 -5.24
CA VAL A 62 3.85 17.10 -4.36
C VAL A 62 5.18 17.56 -3.76
N PHE A 63 6.22 16.73 -3.86
CA PHE A 63 7.59 17.04 -3.42
C PHE A 63 8.52 17.40 -4.59
N GLY A 64 7.96 17.67 -5.79
CA GLY A 64 8.75 17.99 -6.98
C GLY A 64 9.55 16.80 -7.53
N LEU A 65 9.10 15.58 -7.27
CA LEU A 65 9.60 14.36 -7.88
C LEU A 65 8.65 13.97 -9.02
N GLU A 66 8.80 14.63 -10.14
CA GLU A 66 7.93 14.50 -11.30
C GLU A 66 8.18 13.22 -12.10
N PRO A 67 7.18 12.76 -12.89
CA PRO A 67 7.37 11.66 -13.83
C PRO A 67 8.48 11.96 -14.83
N PRO A 68 9.15 10.93 -15.41
CA PRO A 68 10.03 11.12 -16.54
C PRO A 68 9.32 11.82 -17.71
N ASP A 69 9.99 12.81 -18.34
CA ASP A 69 9.39 13.62 -19.41
C ASP A 69 8.94 12.78 -20.61
N GLU A 70 9.70 11.76 -20.98
CA GLU A 70 9.34 10.83 -22.06
C GLU A 70 7.98 10.14 -21.83
N ILE A 71 7.63 9.84 -20.58
CA ILE A 71 6.32 9.26 -20.23
C ILE A 71 5.22 10.30 -20.39
N VAL A 72 5.46 11.53 -19.93
CA VAL A 72 4.52 12.66 -20.05
C VAL A 72 4.25 12.96 -21.51
N GLN A 73 5.29 13.10 -22.33
CA GLN A 73 5.17 13.38 -23.75
C GLN A 73 4.47 12.25 -24.52
N ASP A 74 4.72 11.01 -24.15
CA ASP A 74 4.05 9.86 -24.77
C ASP A 74 2.56 9.86 -24.45
N MET A 75 2.18 10.15 -23.22
CA MET A 75 0.76 10.28 -22.84
C MET A 75 0.07 11.41 -23.61
N ILE A 76 0.70 12.58 -23.74
CA ILE A 76 0.15 13.73 -24.48
C ILE A 76 -0.09 13.34 -25.93
N ARG A 77 0.89 12.70 -26.59
CA ARG A 77 0.78 12.26 -27.99
C ARG A 77 -0.30 11.24 -28.23
N ASN A 78 -0.50 10.31 -27.27
CA ASN A 78 -1.44 9.20 -27.42
C ASN A 78 -2.84 9.53 -26.87
N LEU A 79 -3.02 10.62 -26.11
CA LEU A 79 -4.31 10.99 -25.53
C LEU A 79 -5.46 11.07 -26.56
N PRO A 80 -5.28 11.65 -27.79
CA PRO A 80 -6.36 11.64 -28.81
C PRO A 80 -6.80 10.25 -29.26
N HIS A 81 -5.97 9.23 -29.09
CA HIS A 81 -6.23 7.84 -29.49
C HIS A 81 -6.77 6.97 -28.35
N SER A 82 -7.02 7.55 -27.19
CA SER A 82 -7.39 6.82 -25.97
C SER A 82 -8.89 6.91 -25.59
N ALA A 83 -9.72 7.42 -26.51
CA ALA A 83 -11.14 7.66 -26.22
C ALA A 83 -12.01 6.38 -26.17
N GLY A 84 -11.57 5.30 -26.79
CA GLY A 84 -12.34 4.04 -26.87
C GLY A 84 -12.00 3.06 -25.75
N TYR A 85 -12.90 2.07 -25.56
CA TYR A 85 -12.59 0.91 -24.72
C TYR A 85 -11.49 0.07 -25.37
N THR A 86 -10.72 -0.60 -24.52
CA THR A 86 -9.70 -1.56 -24.94
C THR A 86 -10.10 -2.99 -24.56
N ASP A 87 -9.25 -3.97 -24.86
CA ASP A 87 -9.38 -5.32 -24.31
C ASP A 87 -9.48 -5.27 -22.77
N SER A 88 -10.27 -6.17 -22.20
CA SER A 88 -10.51 -6.19 -20.75
C SER A 88 -9.24 -6.44 -19.92
N LYS A 89 -8.29 -7.20 -20.46
CA LYS A 89 -6.97 -7.38 -19.83
C LYS A 89 -6.03 -6.20 -20.08
N GLY A 90 -6.35 -5.34 -21.05
CA GLY A 90 -5.55 -4.18 -21.45
C GLY A 90 -4.96 -4.31 -22.84
N LEU A 91 -4.41 -3.20 -23.35
CA LEU A 91 -3.79 -3.13 -24.68
C LEU A 91 -2.65 -4.15 -24.82
N PHE A 92 -2.51 -4.69 -26.02
CA PHE A 92 -1.48 -5.70 -26.33
C PHE A 92 -0.05 -5.18 -26.10
N ALA A 93 0.26 -3.99 -26.60
CA ALA A 93 1.64 -3.47 -26.52
C ALA A 93 2.13 -3.23 -25.08
N PRO A 94 1.35 -2.58 -24.17
CA PRO A 94 1.70 -2.51 -22.76
C PRO A 94 1.81 -3.88 -22.07
N ARG A 95 0.90 -4.82 -22.35
CA ARG A 95 1.00 -6.18 -21.80
C ARG A 95 2.27 -6.89 -22.28
N LYS A 96 2.62 -6.74 -23.56
CA LYS A 96 3.87 -7.28 -24.11
C LYS A 96 5.10 -6.65 -23.44
N ALA A 97 5.09 -5.35 -23.14
CA ALA A 97 6.16 -4.69 -22.41
C ALA A 97 6.30 -5.26 -20.98
N VAL A 98 5.17 -5.56 -20.30
CA VAL A 98 5.18 -6.24 -19.00
C VAL A 98 5.79 -7.63 -19.12
N VAL A 99 5.47 -8.43 -20.14
CA VAL A 99 6.09 -9.75 -20.37
C VAL A 99 7.61 -9.63 -20.48
N HIS A 100 8.13 -8.66 -21.25
CA HIS A 100 9.57 -8.41 -21.33
C HIS A 100 10.17 -8.04 -19.97
N TYR A 101 9.44 -7.25 -19.19
CA TYR A 101 9.85 -6.88 -17.84
C TYR A 101 9.93 -8.09 -16.90
N THR A 102 8.98 -9.02 -16.99
CA THR A 102 9.01 -10.26 -16.20
C THR A 102 10.18 -11.16 -16.58
N GLN A 103 10.53 -11.22 -17.87
CA GLN A 103 11.70 -11.94 -18.34
C GLN A 103 13.00 -11.39 -17.74
N GLN A 104 13.14 -10.06 -17.63
CA GLN A 104 14.29 -9.43 -16.97
C GLN A 104 14.38 -9.75 -15.48
N LYS A 105 13.25 -10.10 -14.85
CA LYS A 105 13.17 -10.54 -13.45
C LYS A 105 13.29 -12.06 -13.28
N ASN A 106 13.59 -12.80 -14.35
CA ASN A 106 13.69 -14.25 -14.39
C ASN A 106 12.40 -14.99 -13.98
N ILE A 107 11.24 -14.38 -14.18
CA ILE A 107 9.95 -15.03 -13.96
C ILE A 107 9.61 -15.84 -15.21
N ALA A 108 9.55 -17.16 -15.09
CA ALA A 108 9.33 -18.06 -16.21
C ALA A 108 7.86 -18.21 -16.59
N GLY A 109 7.58 -18.63 -17.80
CA GLY A 109 6.27 -19.11 -18.26
C GLY A 109 5.18 -18.04 -18.37
N VAL A 110 5.53 -16.74 -18.42
CA VAL A 110 4.56 -15.64 -18.55
C VAL A 110 4.38 -15.25 -20.02
N GLY A 111 3.15 -15.37 -20.50
CA GLY A 111 2.70 -14.88 -21.80
C GLY A 111 1.87 -13.60 -21.67
N VAL A 112 1.48 -13.02 -22.81
CA VAL A 112 0.65 -11.80 -22.83
C VAL A 112 -0.71 -12.03 -22.17
N ASP A 113 -1.25 -13.24 -22.27
CA ASP A 113 -2.56 -13.59 -21.71
C ASP A 113 -2.53 -13.76 -20.17
N ASP A 114 -1.35 -13.82 -19.58
CA ASP A 114 -1.17 -13.87 -18.13
C ASP A 114 -1.09 -12.48 -17.49
N VAL A 115 -1.12 -11.42 -18.30
CA VAL A 115 -0.97 -10.03 -17.85
C VAL A 115 -2.33 -9.32 -17.84
N TYR A 116 -2.65 -8.69 -16.73
CA TYR A 116 -3.82 -7.83 -16.55
C TYR A 116 -3.37 -6.42 -16.20
N LEU A 117 -3.81 -5.43 -16.99
CA LEU A 117 -3.60 -4.02 -16.68
C LEU A 117 -4.76 -3.50 -15.82
N GLY A 118 -4.48 -2.59 -14.89
CA GLY A 118 -5.48 -2.07 -13.97
C GLY A 118 -5.31 -0.58 -13.67
N ASN A 119 -6.34 0.00 -13.05
CA ASN A 119 -6.33 1.36 -12.54
C ASN A 119 -5.44 1.50 -11.29
N GLY A 120 -4.15 1.21 -11.49
CA GLY A 120 -3.16 0.99 -10.45
C GLY A 120 -3.23 -0.43 -9.88
N ALA A 121 -2.19 -0.83 -9.14
CA ALA A 121 -2.15 -2.14 -8.46
C ALA A 121 -3.34 -2.32 -7.49
N SER A 122 -3.86 -1.24 -6.91
CA SER A 122 -4.97 -1.31 -5.93
C SER A 122 -6.24 -1.95 -6.49
N GLU A 123 -6.62 -1.67 -7.74
CA GLU A 123 -7.77 -2.33 -8.38
C GLU A 123 -7.50 -3.82 -8.57
N LEU A 124 -6.31 -4.16 -9.01
CA LEU A 124 -5.91 -5.54 -9.30
C LEU A 124 -5.81 -6.40 -8.04
N ILE A 125 -5.35 -5.81 -6.92
CA ILE A 125 -5.36 -6.44 -5.60
C ILE A 125 -6.80 -6.80 -5.21
N ALA A 126 -7.74 -5.85 -5.28
CA ALA A 126 -9.13 -6.11 -4.97
C ALA A 126 -9.74 -7.15 -5.92
N MET A 127 -9.45 -7.05 -7.21
CA MET A 127 -9.93 -8.00 -8.23
C MET A 127 -9.43 -9.42 -7.96
N SER A 128 -8.15 -9.59 -7.64
CA SER A 128 -7.54 -10.90 -7.41
C SER A 128 -8.11 -11.61 -6.18
N LEU A 129 -8.39 -10.86 -5.11
CA LEU A 129 -8.97 -11.39 -3.88
C LEU A 129 -10.48 -11.68 -4.04
N ASN A 130 -11.21 -10.81 -4.76
CA ASN A 130 -12.62 -11.07 -5.09
C ASN A 130 -12.82 -12.32 -5.96
N ALA A 131 -11.86 -12.64 -6.84
CA ALA A 131 -11.90 -13.85 -7.66
C ALA A 131 -11.60 -15.12 -6.86
N LEU A 132 -10.97 -15.02 -5.68
CA LEU A 132 -10.47 -16.16 -4.92
C LEU A 132 -11.31 -16.50 -3.69
N LEU A 133 -11.79 -15.48 -2.94
CA LEU A 133 -12.19 -15.64 -1.56
C LEU A 133 -13.69 -15.83 -1.40
N ASP A 134 -14.06 -16.87 -0.67
CA ASP A 134 -15.38 -17.09 -0.11
C ASP A 134 -15.42 -16.69 1.38
N ALA A 135 -16.63 -16.68 1.94
CA ALA A 135 -16.82 -16.35 3.36
C ALA A 135 -16.11 -17.35 4.28
N GLY A 136 -15.20 -16.85 5.10
CA GLY A 136 -14.42 -17.64 6.05
C GLY A 136 -13.07 -18.14 5.52
N ASP A 137 -12.75 -17.93 4.26
CA ASP A 137 -11.39 -18.12 3.73
C ASP A 137 -10.40 -17.17 4.42
N GLU A 138 -9.16 -17.59 4.55
CA GLU A 138 -8.11 -16.83 5.21
C GLU A 138 -6.97 -16.48 4.25
N VAL A 139 -6.42 -15.29 4.44
CA VAL A 139 -5.20 -14.85 3.75
C VAL A 139 -4.20 -14.36 4.79
N LEU A 140 -2.99 -14.89 4.73
CA LEU A 140 -1.88 -14.39 5.54
C LEU A 140 -1.40 -13.05 5.01
N VAL A 141 -1.33 -12.02 5.86
CA VAL A 141 -0.93 -10.65 5.52
C VAL A 141 0.18 -10.24 6.50
N PRO A 142 1.26 -9.54 6.07
CA PRO A 142 2.28 -9.10 7.01
C PRO A 142 1.73 -8.12 8.06
N ALA A 143 2.38 -8.08 9.22
CA ALA A 143 2.22 -6.99 10.18
C ALA A 143 3.62 -6.46 10.56
N PRO A 144 3.90 -5.16 10.26
CA PRO A 144 3.00 -4.17 9.64
C PRO A 144 2.81 -4.39 8.13
N ASP A 145 1.64 -3.98 7.60
CA ASP A 145 1.28 -4.09 6.20
C ASP A 145 0.93 -2.74 5.55
N TYR A 146 0.76 -2.77 4.22
CA TYR A 146 0.01 -1.74 3.52
C TYR A 146 -1.50 -2.02 3.68
N PRO A 147 -2.27 -1.16 4.37
CA PRO A 147 -3.63 -1.48 4.86
C PRO A 147 -4.63 -1.88 3.79
N LEU A 148 -4.34 -1.57 2.52
CA LEU A 148 -5.17 -2.01 1.40
C LEU A 148 -5.30 -3.54 1.34
N TRP A 149 -4.24 -4.28 1.67
CA TRP A 149 -4.27 -5.75 1.63
C TRP A 149 -5.27 -6.31 2.64
N THR A 150 -5.17 -5.88 3.89
CA THR A 150 -6.15 -6.24 4.94
C THR A 150 -7.57 -5.83 4.57
N ALA A 151 -7.75 -4.61 4.08
CA ALA A 151 -9.05 -4.10 3.64
C ALA A 151 -9.63 -4.91 2.47
N ALA A 152 -8.81 -5.23 1.47
CA ALA A 152 -9.26 -5.98 0.29
C ALA A 152 -9.63 -7.43 0.63
N VAL A 153 -8.90 -8.10 1.53
CA VAL A 153 -9.27 -9.42 2.05
C VAL A 153 -10.63 -9.37 2.73
N SER A 154 -10.82 -8.42 3.67
CA SER A 154 -12.09 -8.26 4.41
C SER A 154 -13.27 -7.94 3.50
N LEU A 155 -13.08 -7.03 2.54
CA LEU A 155 -14.12 -6.64 1.59
C LEU A 155 -14.50 -7.77 0.61
N SER A 156 -13.55 -8.66 0.31
CA SER A 156 -13.79 -9.86 -0.51
C SER A 156 -14.46 -11.00 0.26
N GLY A 157 -14.76 -10.81 1.56
CA GLY A 157 -15.43 -11.79 2.40
C GLY A 157 -14.49 -12.72 3.17
N GLY A 158 -13.19 -12.63 2.93
CA GLY A 158 -12.17 -13.38 3.65
C GLY A 158 -11.79 -12.76 5.01
N ARG A 159 -10.93 -13.46 5.74
CA ARG A 159 -10.35 -13.03 7.01
C ARG A 159 -8.85 -12.81 6.85
N PRO A 160 -8.34 -11.60 7.06
CA PRO A 160 -6.90 -11.37 7.13
C PRO A 160 -6.33 -11.97 8.41
N VAL A 161 -5.22 -12.70 8.29
CA VAL A 161 -4.48 -13.29 9.42
C VAL A 161 -3.06 -12.71 9.36
N HIS A 162 -2.73 -11.83 10.30
CA HIS A 162 -1.47 -11.11 10.27
C HIS A 162 -0.33 -11.98 10.79
N TYR A 163 0.75 -12.11 10.01
CA TYR A 163 2.01 -12.68 10.46
C TYR A 163 3.03 -11.60 10.81
N LEU A 164 3.89 -11.90 11.77
CA LEU A 164 4.87 -10.96 12.28
C LEU A 164 5.99 -10.71 11.26
N CYS A 165 6.29 -9.42 11.02
CA CYS A 165 7.59 -8.97 10.51
C CYS A 165 8.38 -8.43 11.72
N ASP A 166 9.51 -9.06 12.03
CA ASP A 166 10.25 -8.79 13.26
C ASP A 166 11.19 -7.58 13.10
N GLU A 167 10.98 -6.54 13.90
CA GLU A 167 11.84 -5.36 13.91
C GLU A 167 13.29 -5.71 14.25
N GLN A 168 13.51 -6.67 15.16
CA GLN A 168 14.85 -7.09 15.57
C GLN A 168 15.60 -7.87 14.47
N ALA A 169 14.87 -8.36 13.47
CA ALA A 169 15.39 -9.01 12.28
C ALA A 169 15.24 -8.12 11.02
N ASP A 170 15.41 -6.80 11.15
CA ASP A 170 15.29 -5.83 10.04
C ASP A 170 13.91 -5.87 9.36
N TRP A 171 12.85 -6.10 10.13
CA TRP A 171 11.47 -6.20 9.63
C TRP A 171 11.22 -7.34 8.65
N THR A 172 12.01 -8.40 8.72
CA THR A 172 11.76 -9.59 7.90
C THR A 172 10.62 -10.44 8.46
N PRO A 173 9.85 -11.15 7.61
CA PRO A 173 8.83 -12.10 8.03
C PRO A 173 9.37 -13.20 8.95
N ASP A 174 8.67 -13.45 10.03
CA ASP A 174 8.95 -14.60 10.92
C ASP A 174 8.32 -15.88 10.33
N ILE A 175 9.16 -16.78 9.84
CA ILE A 175 8.75 -18.05 9.22
C ILE A 175 8.04 -18.97 10.20
N ALA A 176 8.44 -18.95 11.47
CA ALA A 176 7.79 -19.79 12.49
C ALA A 176 6.37 -19.28 12.78
N ASP A 177 6.20 -17.97 12.85
CA ASP A 177 4.90 -17.35 13.04
C ASP A 177 3.98 -17.57 11.82
N ILE A 178 4.51 -17.44 10.59
CA ILE A 178 3.76 -17.78 9.37
C ILE A 178 3.25 -19.21 9.43
N ARG A 179 4.15 -20.17 9.73
CA ARG A 179 3.82 -21.61 9.81
C ARG A 179 2.72 -21.88 10.85
N ALA A 180 2.81 -21.24 12.02
CA ALA A 180 1.86 -21.41 13.10
C ALA A 180 0.45 -20.88 12.76
N LYS A 181 0.35 -19.94 11.84
CA LYS A 181 -0.90 -19.28 11.45
C LYS A 181 -1.60 -19.90 10.24
N ILE A 182 -0.96 -20.86 9.56
CA ILE A 182 -1.58 -21.58 8.45
C ILE A 182 -2.65 -22.53 8.99
N THR A 183 -3.85 -22.47 8.42
CA THR A 183 -4.98 -23.36 8.73
C THR A 183 -5.53 -23.99 7.44
N PRO A 184 -6.43 -24.99 7.52
CA PRO A 184 -7.09 -25.51 6.33
C PRO A 184 -7.93 -24.51 5.53
N ARG A 185 -8.22 -23.33 6.10
CA ARG A 185 -8.92 -22.22 5.43
C ARG A 185 -7.99 -21.23 4.77
N THR A 186 -6.69 -21.32 4.99
CA THR A 186 -5.72 -20.43 4.39
C THR A 186 -5.63 -20.67 2.88
N ARG A 187 -5.93 -19.65 2.08
CA ARG A 187 -5.92 -19.71 0.60
C ARG A 187 -4.66 -19.10 0.01
N GLY A 188 -4.06 -18.14 0.69
CA GLY A 188 -2.89 -17.46 0.14
C GLY A 188 -2.10 -16.71 1.19
N ILE A 189 -0.94 -16.22 0.76
CA ILE A 189 -0.04 -15.39 1.54
C ILE A 189 0.34 -14.15 0.74
N VAL A 190 0.27 -12.98 1.36
CA VAL A 190 0.71 -11.71 0.82
C VAL A 190 2.16 -11.46 1.21
N VAL A 191 3.00 -11.12 0.25
CA VAL A 191 4.40 -10.72 0.43
C VAL A 191 4.59 -9.34 -0.15
N ILE A 192 4.84 -8.33 0.69
CA ILE A 192 5.09 -6.95 0.28
C ILE A 192 6.60 -6.74 0.31
N ASN A 193 7.25 -6.80 -0.85
CA ASN A 193 8.71 -6.72 -0.93
C ASN A 193 9.17 -5.90 -2.15
N PRO A 194 9.78 -4.71 -1.93
CA PRO A 194 10.08 -4.05 -0.65
C PRO A 194 8.84 -3.62 0.14
N ASN A 195 8.96 -3.59 1.47
CA ASN A 195 7.84 -3.41 2.37
C ASN A 195 7.45 -1.93 2.57
N ASN A 196 6.18 -1.66 2.60
CA ASN A 196 5.55 -0.48 3.15
C ASN A 196 4.76 -0.94 4.41
N PRO A 197 5.08 -0.44 5.63
CA PRO A 197 5.68 0.87 5.94
C PRO A 197 7.17 0.87 6.29
N THR A 198 7.85 -0.26 6.35
CA THR A 198 9.16 -0.39 7.01
C THR A 198 10.37 -0.07 6.13
N GLY A 199 10.21 -0.16 4.80
CA GLY A 199 11.33 -0.06 3.87
C GLY A 199 12.25 -1.28 3.87
N ALA A 200 11.81 -2.41 4.47
CA ALA A 200 12.52 -3.67 4.45
C ALA A 200 12.64 -4.26 3.05
N LEU A 201 13.73 -4.93 2.80
CA LEU A 201 13.98 -5.73 1.61
C LEU A 201 14.33 -7.15 2.06
N TYR A 202 13.55 -8.12 1.61
CA TYR A 202 13.67 -9.50 2.08
C TYR A 202 14.76 -10.25 1.32
N PRO A 203 15.65 -10.98 2.05
CA PRO A 203 16.69 -11.81 1.42
C PRO A 203 16.08 -12.98 0.66
N THR A 204 16.78 -13.44 -0.38
CA THR A 204 16.33 -14.53 -1.26
C THR A 204 16.06 -15.82 -0.48
N GLU A 205 16.90 -16.13 0.50
CA GLU A 205 16.79 -17.33 1.33
C GLU A 205 15.51 -17.34 2.16
N LEU A 206 15.07 -16.17 2.63
CA LEU A 206 13.78 -16.02 3.32
C LEU A 206 12.60 -16.20 2.36
N LEU A 207 12.68 -15.60 1.17
CA LEU A 207 11.66 -15.76 0.15
C LEU A 207 11.52 -17.24 -0.28
N GLN A 208 12.63 -18.00 -0.37
CA GLN A 208 12.61 -19.42 -0.64
C GLN A 208 11.87 -20.21 0.45
N GLN A 209 12.02 -19.84 1.73
CA GLN A 209 11.29 -20.47 2.83
C GLN A 209 9.77 -20.20 2.73
N ILE A 210 9.39 -19.00 2.33
CA ILE A 210 7.96 -18.66 2.09
C ILE A 210 7.41 -19.48 0.91
N VAL A 211 8.17 -19.60 -0.17
CA VAL A 211 7.79 -20.45 -1.33
C VAL A 211 7.60 -21.90 -0.91
N GLU A 212 8.49 -22.44 -0.06
CA GLU A 212 8.37 -23.80 0.43
C GLU A 212 7.10 -23.99 1.28
N LEU A 213 6.77 -23.05 2.15
CA LEU A 213 5.49 -23.09 2.89
C LEU A 213 4.28 -23.02 1.95
N ALA A 214 4.32 -22.14 0.95
CA ALA A 214 3.25 -22.03 -0.04
C ALA A 214 3.08 -23.34 -0.83
N ARG A 215 4.18 -24.00 -1.20
CA ARG A 215 4.19 -25.33 -1.87
C ARG A 215 3.56 -26.39 -0.99
N GLN A 216 4.01 -26.51 0.27
CA GLN A 216 3.54 -27.54 1.22
C GLN A 216 2.05 -27.41 1.51
N HIS A 217 1.55 -26.18 1.62
CA HIS A 217 0.16 -25.89 1.96
C HIS A 217 -0.71 -25.47 0.75
N GLN A 218 -0.15 -25.54 -0.46
CA GLN A 218 -0.84 -25.23 -1.72
C GLN A 218 -1.44 -23.81 -1.76
N LEU A 219 -0.75 -22.83 -1.17
CA LEU A 219 -1.17 -21.44 -1.11
C LEU A 219 -0.84 -20.70 -2.40
N ILE A 220 -1.66 -19.70 -2.73
CA ILE A 220 -1.31 -18.67 -3.72
C ILE A 220 -0.40 -17.64 -3.04
N VAL A 221 0.67 -17.21 -3.73
CA VAL A 221 1.53 -16.13 -3.28
C VAL A 221 1.14 -14.84 -4.01
N PHE A 222 0.65 -13.86 -3.27
CA PHE A 222 0.39 -12.50 -3.75
C PHE A 222 1.62 -11.64 -3.47
N ALA A 223 2.35 -11.25 -4.52
CA ALA A 223 3.60 -10.50 -4.41
C ALA A 223 3.38 -9.03 -4.80
N ASP A 224 3.43 -8.13 -3.83
CA ASP A 224 3.40 -6.68 -4.06
C ASP A 224 4.85 -6.18 -4.22
N GLU A 225 5.21 -5.88 -5.46
CA GLU A 225 6.57 -5.47 -5.84
C GLU A 225 6.63 -4.02 -6.35
N ILE A 226 5.72 -3.16 -5.89
CA ILE A 226 5.60 -1.78 -6.39
C ILE A 226 6.87 -0.93 -6.19
N TYR A 227 7.76 -1.33 -5.26
CA TYR A 227 9.02 -0.64 -4.95
C TYR A 227 10.27 -1.38 -5.46
N ASP A 228 10.15 -2.34 -6.35
CA ASP A 228 11.23 -3.24 -6.79
C ASP A 228 12.45 -2.55 -7.41
N LYS A 229 12.36 -1.27 -7.77
CA LYS A 229 13.48 -0.44 -8.27
C LYS A 229 13.88 0.69 -7.31
N THR A 230 13.12 0.90 -6.23
CA THR A 230 13.44 1.92 -5.24
C THR A 230 14.29 1.26 -4.14
N LEU A 231 15.57 1.05 -4.47
CA LEU A 231 16.53 0.28 -3.66
C LEU A 231 17.76 1.13 -3.38
N TYR A 232 18.29 1.07 -2.16
CA TYR A 232 19.43 1.87 -1.71
C TYR A 232 20.67 1.00 -1.50
N ASP A 233 21.84 1.65 -1.36
CA ASP A 233 23.10 1.03 -0.95
C ASP A 233 23.54 -0.16 -1.81
N GLY A 234 23.17 -0.18 -3.08
CA GLY A 234 23.53 -1.27 -4.02
C GLY A 234 22.76 -2.57 -3.82
N HIS A 235 21.73 -2.57 -2.98
CA HIS A 235 20.85 -3.73 -2.83
C HIS A 235 20.13 -4.08 -4.14
N THR A 236 19.82 -5.37 -4.31
CA THR A 236 19.08 -5.90 -5.45
C THR A 236 17.80 -6.56 -5.00
N HIS A 237 16.74 -6.44 -5.80
CA HIS A 237 15.44 -7.08 -5.54
C HIS A 237 15.39 -8.45 -6.24
N THR A 238 14.97 -9.47 -5.51
CA THR A 238 14.60 -10.77 -6.07
C THR A 238 13.06 -10.86 -6.08
N SER A 239 12.47 -11.09 -7.26
CA SER A 239 11.04 -11.40 -7.32
C SER A 239 10.79 -12.78 -6.74
N ILE A 240 9.87 -12.93 -5.80
CA ILE A 240 9.53 -14.23 -5.23
C ILE A 240 9.01 -15.19 -6.31
N ALA A 241 8.34 -14.67 -7.34
CA ALA A 241 7.81 -15.45 -8.45
C ALA A 241 8.90 -16.04 -9.35
N SER A 242 10.17 -15.60 -9.23
CA SER A 242 11.29 -16.18 -9.97
C SER A 242 11.89 -17.42 -9.30
N LEU A 243 11.45 -17.75 -8.08
CA LEU A 243 12.07 -18.79 -7.25
C LEU A 243 11.42 -20.17 -7.44
N ALA A 244 10.27 -20.26 -8.11
CA ALA A 244 9.58 -21.52 -8.37
C ALA A 244 8.64 -21.40 -9.59
N ASP A 245 8.36 -22.52 -10.22
CA ASP A 245 7.38 -22.65 -11.32
C ASP A 245 6.20 -23.59 -10.97
N ASP A 246 6.25 -24.22 -9.79
CA ASP A 246 5.27 -25.18 -9.27
C ASP A 246 4.34 -24.59 -8.18
N VAL A 247 4.53 -23.32 -7.81
CA VAL A 247 3.64 -22.54 -6.94
C VAL A 247 2.93 -21.49 -7.79
N LEU A 248 1.66 -21.19 -7.48
CA LEU A 248 0.94 -20.13 -8.17
C LEU A 248 1.28 -18.77 -7.55
N PHE A 249 1.73 -17.83 -8.40
CA PHE A 249 2.03 -16.46 -8.02
C PHE A 249 1.11 -15.48 -8.75
N VAL A 250 0.69 -14.44 -8.03
CA VAL A 250 0.07 -13.23 -8.59
C VAL A 250 0.94 -12.06 -8.17
N THR A 251 1.67 -11.48 -9.11
CA THR A 251 2.65 -10.42 -8.84
C THR A 251 2.13 -9.07 -9.33
N PHE A 252 2.17 -8.05 -8.46
CA PHE A 252 1.64 -6.71 -8.70
C PHE A 252 2.78 -5.70 -8.82
N ASN A 253 2.62 -4.77 -9.76
CA ASN A 253 3.51 -3.62 -9.91
C ASN A 253 2.77 -2.48 -10.65
N GLY A 254 3.46 -1.35 -10.91
CA GLY A 254 2.84 -0.23 -11.61
C GLY A 254 3.76 0.99 -11.73
N LEU A 255 3.20 2.06 -12.29
CA LEU A 255 3.93 3.30 -12.54
C LEU A 255 3.97 4.24 -11.33
N SER A 256 3.20 3.95 -10.29
CA SER A 256 2.96 4.89 -9.18
C SER A 256 4.22 5.32 -8.45
N LYS A 257 5.19 4.43 -8.23
CA LYS A 257 6.34 4.67 -7.36
C LYS A 257 7.64 4.81 -8.14
N ASN A 258 8.10 3.76 -8.79
CA ASN A 258 9.34 3.78 -9.55
C ASN A 258 9.37 4.82 -10.67
N TYR A 259 8.19 5.15 -11.24
CA TYR A 259 8.04 6.13 -12.31
C TYR A 259 7.38 7.44 -11.87
N ARG A 260 7.13 7.59 -10.57
CA ARG A 260 6.59 8.82 -9.95
C ARG A 260 5.25 9.30 -10.54
N SER A 261 4.45 8.37 -11.07
CA SER A 261 3.22 8.64 -11.83
C SER A 261 1.96 8.11 -11.10
N CYS A 262 1.86 8.35 -9.78
CA CYS A 262 0.76 7.77 -8.99
C CYS A 262 -0.63 8.23 -9.47
N GLY A 263 -0.73 9.43 -10.03
CA GLY A 263 -1.98 10.00 -10.57
C GLY A 263 -2.41 9.38 -11.90
N TYR A 264 -1.51 8.72 -12.64
CA TYR A 264 -1.85 8.10 -13.93
C TYR A 264 -2.67 6.82 -13.76
N ARG A 265 -2.73 6.28 -12.55
CA ARG A 265 -3.49 5.08 -12.23
C ARG A 265 -3.20 3.93 -13.21
N ALA A 266 -1.92 3.65 -13.47
CA ALA A 266 -1.48 2.55 -14.32
C ALA A 266 -0.70 1.53 -13.50
N GLY A 267 -1.19 0.29 -13.53
CA GLY A 267 -0.57 -0.86 -12.88
C GLY A 267 -0.84 -2.14 -13.64
N TRP A 268 -0.19 -3.19 -13.23
CA TRP A 268 -0.39 -4.53 -13.80
C TRP A 268 -0.26 -5.60 -12.73
N MET A 269 -0.91 -6.72 -12.97
CA MET A 269 -0.63 -7.99 -12.30
C MET A 269 -0.28 -9.04 -13.34
N ILE A 270 0.55 -9.99 -12.94
CA ILE A 270 0.90 -11.18 -13.74
C ILE A 270 0.56 -12.44 -12.94
N VAL A 271 0.03 -13.44 -13.65
CA VAL A 271 -0.22 -14.77 -13.10
C VAL A 271 0.88 -15.70 -13.62
N SER A 272 1.65 -16.31 -12.74
CA SER A 272 2.78 -17.17 -13.09
C SER A 272 2.86 -18.44 -12.25
N GLY A 273 3.75 -19.37 -12.61
CA GLY A 273 3.89 -20.65 -11.93
C GLY A 273 2.87 -21.69 -12.38
N ASP A 274 2.37 -22.55 -11.48
CA ASP A 274 1.44 -23.65 -11.83
C ASP A 274 0.01 -23.17 -12.08
N LYS A 275 -0.22 -22.64 -13.26
CA LYS A 275 -1.53 -22.16 -13.73
C LYS A 275 -2.53 -23.27 -14.02
N ARG A 276 -2.10 -24.52 -14.19
CA ARG A 276 -2.99 -25.66 -14.53
C ARG A 276 -4.02 -25.92 -13.42
N ARG A 277 -3.62 -25.70 -12.16
CA ARG A 277 -4.50 -25.84 -10.99
C ARG A 277 -5.40 -24.62 -10.77
N ALA A 278 -5.17 -23.54 -11.50
CA ALA A 278 -5.80 -22.25 -11.28
C ALA A 278 -6.72 -21.83 -12.43
N SER A 279 -7.14 -22.76 -13.31
CA SER A 279 -7.97 -22.44 -14.49
C SER A 279 -9.25 -21.71 -14.11
N ASP A 280 -9.95 -22.18 -13.08
CA ASP A 280 -11.19 -21.59 -12.58
C ASP A 280 -10.97 -20.21 -11.94
N TYR A 281 -9.90 -20.05 -11.15
CA TYR A 281 -9.50 -18.76 -10.62
C TYR A 281 -9.16 -17.75 -11.73
N ILE A 282 -8.44 -18.19 -12.78
CA ILE A 282 -8.11 -17.36 -13.94
C ILE A 282 -9.39 -16.98 -14.71
N GLU A 283 -10.35 -17.88 -14.82
CA GLU A 283 -11.66 -17.57 -15.38
C GLU A 283 -12.37 -16.49 -14.57
N GLY A 284 -12.37 -16.60 -13.24
CA GLY A 284 -12.89 -15.56 -12.34
C GLY A 284 -12.23 -14.20 -12.56
N LEU A 285 -10.90 -14.17 -12.70
CA LEU A 285 -10.16 -12.94 -13.04
C LEU A 285 -10.61 -12.36 -14.39
N ASN A 286 -10.80 -13.21 -15.42
CA ASN A 286 -11.27 -12.80 -16.74
C ASN A 286 -12.69 -12.22 -16.67
N MET A 287 -13.58 -12.82 -15.88
CA MET A 287 -14.94 -12.32 -15.67
C MET A 287 -14.93 -10.95 -15.02
N LEU A 288 -14.19 -10.76 -13.94
CA LEU A 288 -14.09 -9.46 -13.24
C LEU A 288 -13.43 -8.38 -14.12
N ALA A 289 -12.39 -8.73 -14.87
CA ALA A 289 -11.79 -7.83 -15.83
C ALA A 289 -12.80 -7.38 -16.91
N SER A 290 -13.63 -8.31 -17.41
CA SER A 290 -14.65 -8.04 -18.41
C SER A 290 -15.80 -7.19 -17.84
N MET A 291 -16.23 -7.44 -16.61
CA MET A 291 -17.30 -6.68 -15.95
C MET A 291 -16.95 -5.19 -15.77
N ARG A 292 -15.69 -4.87 -15.51
CA ARG A 292 -15.23 -3.47 -15.40
C ARG A 292 -14.92 -2.83 -16.76
N LEU A 293 -15.06 -3.54 -17.87
CA LEU A 293 -14.74 -3.20 -19.27
C LEU A 293 -13.22 -3.18 -19.51
N CYS A 294 -12.50 -2.12 -19.11
CA CYS A 294 -11.04 -2.03 -19.22
C CYS A 294 -10.45 -1.08 -18.18
N ALA A 295 -9.13 -1.10 -17.99
CA ALA A 295 -8.43 -0.04 -17.26
C ALA A 295 -8.45 1.27 -18.06
N ASN A 296 -8.14 2.42 -17.42
CA ASN A 296 -8.06 3.70 -18.11
C ASN A 296 -7.04 3.63 -19.26
N THR A 297 -7.49 3.91 -20.48
CA THR A 297 -6.68 3.78 -21.68
C THR A 297 -5.46 4.71 -21.69
N PRO A 298 -5.57 6.01 -21.30
CA PRO A 298 -4.41 6.89 -21.24
C PRO A 298 -3.27 6.34 -20.36
N GLY A 299 -3.61 5.81 -19.18
CA GLY A 299 -2.61 5.24 -18.28
C GLY A 299 -1.93 3.98 -18.83
N GLN A 300 -2.67 3.13 -19.57
CA GLN A 300 -2.11 1.94 -20.19
C GLN A 300 -1.01 2.29 -21.20
N LEU A 301 -1.22 3.34 -22.01
CA LEU A 301 -0.28 3.75 -23.06
C LEU A 301 1.08 4.16 -22.49
N ALA A 302 1.13 4.73 -21.28
CA ALA A 302 2.37 5.11 -20.63
C ALA A 302 3.26 3.92 -20.19
N ILE A 303 2.69 2.71 -20.04
CA ILE A 303 3.42 1.54 -19.49
C ILE A 303 4.58 1.12 -20.40
N GLN A 304 4.37 1.08 -21.71
CA GLN A 304 5.39 0.64 -22.64
C GLN A 304 6.62 1.57 -22.60
N THR A 305 6.38 2.89 -22.67
CA THR A 305 7.45 3.90 -22.62
C THR A 305 8.15 3.86 -21.25
N ALA A 306 7.42 3.72 -20.16
CA ALA A 306 7.98 3.61 -18.83
C ALA A 306 8.92 2.40 -18.69
N LEU A 307 8.49 1.22 -19.14
CA LEU A 307 9.28 -0.02 -19.01
C LEU A 307 10.46 -0.07 -19.99
N GLY A 308 10.30 0.48 -21.20
CA GLY A 308 11.33 0.48 -22.23
C GLY A 308 12.28 1.66 -22.17
N GLY A 309 11.94 2.73 -21.47
CA GLY A 309 12.71 3.96 -21.38
C GLY A 309 13.82 3.94 -20.32
N TYR A 310 14.43 5.10 -20.13
CA TYR A 310 15.46 5.29 -19.11
C TYR A 310 14.88 5.15 -17.71
N GLN A 311 15.53 4.38 -16.86
CA GLN A 311 15.07 4.08 -15.51
C GLN A 311 15.62 5.12 -14.52
N SER A 312 15.16 6.36 -14.62
CA SER A 312 15.65 7.52 -13.84
C SER A 312 15.48 7.43 -12.33
N ILE A 313 14.68 6.47 -11.84
CA ILE A 313 14.62 6.16 -10.40
C ILE A 313 16.01 5.75 -9.87
N LYS A 314 16.85 5.11 -10.70
CA LYS A 314 18.20 4.69 -10.33
C LYS A 314 19.08 5.86 -9.92
N ASP A 315 18.93 7.02 -10.58
CA ASP A 315 19.70 8.23 -10.25
C ASP A 315 19.27 8.81 -8.89
N LEU A 316 17.98 8.67 -8.55
CA LEU A 316 17.44 9.19 -7.29
C LEU A 316 17.86 8.34 -6.08
N VAL A 317 18.01 7.04 -6.27
CA VAL A 317 18.36 6.09 -5.19
C VAL A 317 19.86 5.77 -5.11
N ALA A 318 20.65 6.13 -6.13
CA ALA A 318 22.10 5.95 -6.15
C ALA A 318 22.77 6.75 -5.01
N PRO A 319 24.00 6.38 -4.59
CA PRO A 319 24.78 7.18 -3.66
C PRO A 319 24.87 8.64 -4.12
N GLY A 320 24.47 9.59 -3.25
CA GLY A 320 24.38 11.01 -3.61
C GLY A 320 23.12 11.40 -4.41
N GLY A 321 22.26 10.47 -4.78
CA GLY A 321 20.95 10.76 -5.35
C GLY A 321 19.99 11.38 -4.32
N ARG A 322 18.97 12.09 -4.81
CA ARG A 322 18.07 12.86 -3.94
C ARG A 322 17.40 12.00 -2.88
N LEU A 323 16.80 10.87 -3.24
CA LEU A 323 16.11 9.99 -2.29
C LEU A 323 17.07 9.32 -1.31
N CYS A 324 18.28 8.94 -1.78
CA CYS A 324 19.31 8.37 -0.93
C CYS A 324 19.75 9.37 0.15
N ARG A 325 20.05 10.63 -0.22
CA ARG A 325 20.41 11.69 0.74
C ARG A 325 19.28 11.98 1.72
N GLN A 326 18.04 12.06 1.27
CA GLN A 326 16.87 12.33 2.14
C GLN A 326 16.63 11.18 3.13
N ARG A 327 16.76 9.93 2.68
CA ARG A 327 16.70 8.77 3.56
C ARG A 327 17.79 8.84 4.65
N ASP A 328 19.02 9.07 4.25
CA ASP A 328 20.15 9.09 5.18
C ASP A 328 20.01 10.22 6.19
N LEU A 329 19.62 11.40 5.73
CA LEU A 329 19.35 12.56 6.61
C LEU A 329 18.24 12.26 7.62
N ALA A 330 17.10 11.73 7.17
CA ALA A 330 15.99 11.40 8.07
C ALA A 330 16.40 10.34 9.10
N TYR A 331 17.13 9.31 8.67
CA TYR A 331 17.66 8.27 9.56
C TYR A 331 18.58 8.85 10.62
N GLU A 332 19.53 9.69 10.21
CA GLU A 332 20.48 10.33 11.13
C GLU A 332 19.75 11.21 12.16
N LEU A 333 18.88 12.10 11.71
CA LEU A 333 18.14 13.02 12.57
C LEU A 333 17.22 12.29 13.58
N LEU A 334 16.48 11.28 13.13
CA LEU A 334 15.60 10.49 14.00
C LEU A 334 16.40 9.70 15.05
N SER A 335 17.52 9.10 14.63
CA SER A 335 18.38 8.32 15.54
C SER A 335 19.03 9.15 16.64
N GLN A 336 19.10 10.47 16.51
CA GLN A 336 19.63 11.39 17.54
C GLN A 336 18.58 11.75 18.60
N ILE A 337 17.29 11.46 18.36
CA ILE A 337 16.24 11.79 19.35
C ILE A 337 16.26 10.75 20.47
N PRO A 338 16.39 11.16 21.74
CA PRO A 338 16.42 10.22 22.85
C PRO A 338 15.16 9.35 22.91
N GLY A 339 15.35 8.01 22.94
CA GLY A 339 14.26 7.04 22.99
C GLY A 339 13.56 6.78 21.65
N VAL A 340 14.12 7.27 20.55
CA VAL A 340 13.69 6.90 19.21
C VAL A 340 14.68 5.90 18.62
N SER A 341 14.19 4.79 18.11
CA SER A 341 14.96 3.83 17.34
C SER A 341 14.33 3.63 15.97
N VAL A 342 15.14 3.39 14.96
CA VAL A 342 14.67 3.16 13.60
C VAL A 342 15.59 2.19 12.87
N VAL A 343 15.02 1.19 12.23
CA VAL A 343 15.74 0.34 11.28
C VAL A 343 15.94 1.13 9.99
N LYS A 344 17.20 1.24 9.53
CA LYS A 344 17.52 2.00 8.31
C LYS A 344 16.87 1.32 7.10
N PRO A 345 16.00 2.02 6.35
CA PRO A 345 15.33 1.43 5.19
C PRO A 345 16.33 1.01 4.10
N LYS A 346 16.21 -0.22 3.62
CA LYS A 346 16.97 -0.73 2.46
C LYS A 346 16.30 -0.36 1.13
N ALA A 347 15.01 0.00 1.19
CA ALA A 347 14.19 0.25 0.01
C ALA A 347 12.99 1.17 0.31
N ALA A 348 12.15 1.39 -0.69
CA ALA A 348 10.90 2.16 -0.64
C ALA A 348 11.11 3.64 -0.26
N LEU A 349 10.13 4.27 0.40
CA LEU A 349 10.07 5.72 0.61
C LEU A 349 9.76 6.09 2.06
N TYR A 350 9.84 5.11 2.98
CA TYR A 350 9.28 5.19 4.32
C TYR A 350 10.29 4.83 5.40
N MET A 351 10.07 5.42 6.57
CA MET A 351 10.66 4.97 7.85
C MET A 351 9.53 4.65 8.83
N PHE A 352 9.80 3.68 9.69
CA PHE A 352 8.86 3.21 10.71
C PHE A 352 9.54 3.22 12.08
N PRO A 353 9.83 4.44 12.63
CA PRO A 353 10.52 4.58 13.89
C PRO A 353 9.68 4.11 15.07
N ARG A 354 10.39 3.56 16.06
CA ARG A 354 9.86 3.14 17.35
C ARG A 354 10.18 4.17 18.43
N LEU A 355 9.20 4.38 19.30
CA LEU A 355 9.31 5.21 20.51
C LEU A 355 9.44 4.28 21.72
N ASP A 356 10.48 4.46 22.54
CA ASP A 356 10.67 3.68 23.78
C ASP A 356 9.47 3.87 24.72
N PRO A 357 8.66 2.84 25.01
CA PRO A 357 7.48 2.97 25.86
C PRO A 357 7.78 3.45 27.31
N LYS A 358 9.03 3.30 27.77
CA LYS A 358 9.44 3.81 29.09
C LYS A 358 9.58 5.33 29.10
N LEU A 359 9.93 5.92 27.96
CA LEU A 359 10.07 7.38 27.81
C LEU A 359 8.80 8.02 27.24
N TYR A 360 8.05 7.27 26.44
CA TYR A 360 6.85 7.71 25.72
C TYR A 360 5.73 6.70 25.94
N PRO A 361 4.99 6.79 27.08
CA PRO A 361 3.88 5.87 27.38
C PRO A 361 2.63 6.24 26.57
N ILE A 362 2.62 5.83 25.29
CA ILE A 362 1.54 6.12 24.34
C ILE A 362 0.46 5.06 24.46
N ALA A 363 -0.70 5.41 25.00
CA ALA A 363 -1.87 4.53 25.07
C ALA A 363 -2.68 4.51 23.76
N ASP A 364 -2.69 5.62 23.03
CA ASP A 364 -3.41 5.83 21.78
C ASP A 364 -2.49 6.58 20.80
N ASP A 365 -1.99 5.88 19.77
CA ASP A 365 -1.07 6.46 18.79
C ASP A 365 -1.78 7.35 17.76
N GLN A 366 -3.10 7.22 17.59
CA GLN A 366 -3.88 8.16 16.79
C GLN A 366 -4.00 9.51 17.51
N GLN A 367 -4.27 9.50 18.83
CA GLN A 367 -4.26 10.71 19.64
C GLN A 367 -2.88 11.35 19.66
N PHE A 368 -1.81 10.56 19.79
CA PHE A 368 -0.44 11.04 19.69
C PHE A 368 -0.15 11.75 18.36
N ALA A 369 -0.56 11.17 17.23
CA ALA A 369 -0.40 11.78 15.91
C ALA A 369 -1.23 13.08 15.78
N TYR A 370 -2.42 13.11 16.36
CA TYR A 370 -3.26 14.30 16.42
C TYR A 370 -2.62 15.44 17.21
N GLU A 371 -2.04 15.15 18.39
CA GLU A 371 -1.36 16.13 19.22
C GLU A 371 -0.10 16.70 18.53
N LEU A 372 0.71 15.83 17.89
CA LEU A 372 1.85 16.27 17.09
C LEU A 372 1.42 17.22 15.96
N LEU A 373 0.34 16.91 15.26
CA LEU A 373 -0.21 17.77 14.23
C LEU A 373 -0.68 19.11 14.80
N ALA A 374 -1.43 19.09 15.91
CA ALA A 374 -1.98 20.28 16.52
C ALA A 374 -0.89 21.22 17.05
N GLU A 375 0.14 20.69 17.72
CA GLU A 375 1.21 21.46 18.34
C GLU A 375 2.26 21.91 17.31
N GLU A 376 2.76 20.99 16.48
CA GLU A 376 3.95 21.23 15.65
C GLU A 376 3.66 21.31 14.13
N LYS A 377 2.42 21.11 13.69
CA LYS A 377 2.01 21.19 12.27
C LYS A 377 2.74 20.14 11.40
N VAL A 378 3.01 18.97 11.94
CA VAL A 378 3.60 17.84 11.24
C VAL A 378 2.59 16.69 11.19
N LEU A 379 2.32 16.20 9.99
CA LEU A 379 1.37 15.12 9.74
C LEU A 379 2.12 13.82 9.45
N ILE A 380 2.01 12.85 10.36
CA ILE A 380 2.51 11.48 10.24
C ILE A 380 1.35 10.48 10.15
N VAL A 381 1.64 9.19 10.09
CA VAL A 381 0.63 8.12 10.27
C VAL A 381 1.03 7.25 11.45
N GLN A 382 0.11 7.02 12.36
CA GLN A 382 0.28 6.13 13.51
C GLN A 382 0.56 4.68 13.08
N GLY A 383 1.28 3.92 13.91
CA GLY A 383 1.68 2.55 13.62
C GLY A 383 0.51 1.57 13.52
N THR A 384 -0.50 1.73 14.37
CA THR A 384 -1.72 0.90 14.34
C THR A 384 -2.49 1.05 13.03
N GLY A 385 -2.33 2.16 12.31
CA GLY A 385 -2.86 2.36 10.95
C GLY A 385 -2.25 1.44 9.88
N PHE A 386 -1.21 0.67 10.23
CA PHE A 386 -0.58 -0.38 9.40
C PHE A 386 -0.78 -1.78 9.98
N ASN A 387 -1.85 -1.97 10.76
CA ASN A 387 -2.14 -3.23 11.47
C ASN A 387 -1.00 -3.69 12.41
N TRP A 388 -0.15 -2.77 12.83
CA TRP A 388 0.81 -3.01 13.90
C TRP A 388 0.09 -3.05 15.26
N THR A 389 0.46 -4.00 16.10
CA THR A 389 -0.30 -4.28 17.33
C THR A 389 0.06 -3.39 18.51
N ALA A 390 1.24 -2.74 18.47
CA ALA A 390 1.70 -1.83 19.51
C ALA A 390 1.50 -0.36 19.09
N THR A 391 1.34 0.51 20.09
CA THR A 391 1.13 1.96 19.89
C THR A 391 2.44 2.76 19.89
N ASP A 392 3.58 2.08 19.80
CA ASP A 392 4.92 2.65 19.96
C ASP A 392 5.62 2.99 18.63
N HIS A 393 4.93 2.89 17.50
CA HIS A 393 5.49 3.19 16.17
C HIS A 393 4.69 4.25 15.44
N PHE A 394 5.34 4.89 14.47
CA PHE A 394 4.69 5.72 13.47
C PHE A 394 5.41 5.63 12.13
N ARG A 395 4.70 5.93 11.03
CA ARG A 395 5.32 6.00 9.70
C ARG A 395 5.49 7.45 9.25
N LEU A 396 6.63 7.73 8.65
CA LEU A 396 6.87 8.95 7.89
C LEU A 396 7.48 8.66 6.51
N VAL A 397 7.28 9.58 5.56
CA VAL A 397 7.99 9.61 4.28
C VAL A 397 9.18 10.55 4.36
N PHE A 398 10.32 10.20 3.72
CA PHE A 398 11.49 11.07 3.61
C PHE A 398 11.55 11.79 2.23
N LEU A 399 10.38 12.20 1.71
CA LEU A 399 10.22 12.83 0.40
C LEU A 399 10.40 14.36 0.35
N PRO A 400 10.19 15.13 1.44
CA PRO A 400 10.46 16.55 1.45
C PRO A 400 11.93 16.85 1.13
N ASN A 401 12.24 18.07 0.67
CA ASN A 401 13.63 18.50 0.55
C ASN A 401 14.35 18.50 1.89
N SER A 402 15.67 18.61 1.89
CA SER A 402 16.49 18.47 3.11
C SER A 402 16.15 19.47 4.19
N ASP A 403 15.79 20.71 3.81
CA ASP A 403 15.45 21.77 4.78
C ASP A 403 14.11 21.51 5.45
N ASP A 404 13.06 21.21 4.65
CA ASP A 404 11.74 20.85 5.18
C ASP A 404 11.79 19.55 6.02
N LEU A 405 12.63 18.59 5.62
CA LEU A 405 12.81 17.34 6.36
C LEU A 405 13.51 17.58 7.71
N THR A 406 14.53 18.44 7.72
CA THR A 406 15.22 18.84 8.95
C THR A 406 14.27 19.59 9.89
N ASP A 407 13.47 20.52 9.37
CA ASP A 407 12.46 21.24 10.16
C ASP A 407 11.42 20.26 10.72
N ALA A 408 10.89 19.35 9.91
CA ALA A 408 9.91 18.36 10.33
C ALA A 408 10.42 17.46 11.47
N VAL A 409 11.62 16.89 11.33
CA VAL A 409 12.21 16.04 12.37
C VAL A 409 12.57 16.86 13.63
N GLY A 410 13.03 18.10 13.45
CA GLY A 410 13.25 19.03 14.57
C GLY A 410 11.97 19.32 15.35
N ARG A 411 10.83 19.48 14.69
CA ARG A 411 9.50 19.65 15.30
C ARG A 411 9.07 18.38 16.05
N ILE A 412 9.25 17.20 15.43
CA ILE A 412 8.99 15.91 16.08
C ILE A 412 9.83 15.80 17.37
N ALA A 413 11.12 16.17 17.31
CA ALA A 413 12.00 16.13 18.48
C ALA A 413 11.54 17.07 19.62
N ARG A 414 11.09 18.30 19.29
CA ARG A 414 10.53 19.23 20.27
C ARG A 414 9.25 18.68 20.91
N PHE A 415 8.34 18.20 20.10
CA PHE A 415 7.09 17.59 20.59
C PHE A 415 7.38 16.43 21.54
N LEU A 416 8.26 15.50 21.15
CA LEU A 416 8.67 14.37 21.98
C LEU A 416 9.31 14.83 23.29
N GLY A 417 10.10 15.89 23.27
CA GLY A 417 10.66 16.52 24.47
C GLY A 417 9.60 17.06 25.42
N HIS A 418 8.54 17.69 24.90
CA HIS A 418 7.39 18.18 25.68
C HIS A 418 6.52 17.00 26.16
N TYR A 419 6.23 16.04 25.29
CA TYR A 419 5.44 14.85 25.61
C TYR A 419 6.04 14.08 26.78
N ARG A 420 7.35 13.82 26.75
CA ARG A 420 8.08 13.17 27.84
C ARG A 420 7.93 13.93 29.16
N LYS A 421 8.11 15.28 29.17
CA LYS A 421 7.96 16.09 30.38
C LYS A 421 6.54 16.03 30.96
N ARG A 422 5.52 15.97 30.11
CA ARG A 422 4.11 15.85 30.53
C ARG A 422 3.80 14.51 31.19
N HIS A 423 4.51 13.45 30.81
CA HIS A 423 4.27 12.08 31.28
C HIS A 423 5.38 11.52 32.19
N SER A 424 6.40 12.34 32.54
CA SER A 424 7.42 11.99 33.52
C SER A 424 6.90 12.30 34.96
N GLN A 425 6.00 11.44 35.45
CA GLN A 425 5.62 11.43 36.88
C GLN A 425 5.91 10.06 37.47
#